data_b065b0ad102bed4cae13aca131560b3a
#
_entry.id   b065b0ad102bed4cae13aca131560b3a
#
_cell.length_a   1.000
_cell.length_b   1.000
_cell.length_c   1.000
_cell.angle_alpha   90.00
_cell.angle_beta   90.00
_cell.angle_gamma   90.00
#
_symmetry.space_group_name_H-M   'P 1'
#
loop_
_entity.id
_entity.type
_entity.pdbx_description
1 polymer ?
#
loop_
_entity_poly.entity_id
_entity_poly.type
_entity_poly.pdbx_seq_one_letter_code
_entity_poly.pdbx_strand_id
1 'polypeptide(L)'
;MSVPGGSGGGGVTVEGGTGGVFDERAAFMASLSYAMCFGMRMGVNVGMRAVVLDPDECATDAAAATSVQASDGTTVVVKVTAADVSTLLAEGSGITRQPPGPEVLLTKDFIVYTSPDTQVLTTTVAGTEVTIHATPTSYTWNWGDGTTTTTTDPGAPWPNQTLTHRYTRTATDVTTTLTTTWKATYTPNGGTTTPVVGTITTTNTTTPYNIVRTITYLTDQAETQQGH
;
A
#
# COMPACT_ATOMS: atom_id res chain seq x y z
N MET A 1 -30.53 -51.56 17.33
CA MET A 1 -30.37 -51.22 15.90
C MET A 1 -29.46 -49.99 15.81
N SER A 2 -28.27 -50.27 15.33
CA SER A 2 -27.14 -49.35 15.25
C SER A 2 -27.16 -48.56 13.97
N VAL A 3 -26.66 -47.35 13.97
CA VAL A 3 -25.78 -46.82 12.91
C VAL A 3 -24.94 -45.66 13.47
N PRO A 4 -23.61 -45.64 13.31
CA PRO A 4 -22.75 -44.54 13.76
C PRO A 4 -22.50 -43.54 12.65
N GLY A 5 -22.50 -42.27 13.02
CA GLY A 5 -22.07 -41.16 12.17
C GLY A 5 -20.58 -40.91 12.34
N GLY A 6 -19.82 -40.98 11.25
CA GLY A 6 -18.41 -40.68 11.21
C GLY A 6 -18.14 -39.19 11.11
N SER A 7 -17.31 -38.69 12.00
CA SER A 7 -16.71 -37.36 11.96
C SER A 7 -15.28 -37.50 11.40
N GLY A 8 -15.04 -37.01 10.21
CA GLY A 8 -13.71 -36.92 9.59
C GLY A 8 -12.99 -35.64 10.01
N GLY A 9 -12.14 -35.71 11.02
CA GLY A 9 -11.16 -34.69 11.33
C GLY A 9 -9.88 -34.97 10.57
N GLY A 10 -9.54 -34.12 9.61
CA GLY A 10 -8.24 -34.11 8.93
C GLY A 10 -7.18 -33.56 9.84
N GLY A 11 -6.48 -34.37 10.59
CA GLY A 11 -5.29 -34.02 11.32
C GLY A 11 -4.09 -33.99 10.36
N VAL A 12 -3.42 -32.87 10.23
CA VAL A 12 -2.10 -32.79 9.63
C VAL A 12 -1.11 -33.29 10.66
N THR A 13 -0.61 -34.51 10.47
CA THR A 13 0.50 -35.05 11.25
C THR A 13 1.80 -34.47 10.69
N VAL A 14 2.50 -33.67 11.49
CA VAL A 14 3.89 -33.30 11.24
C VAL A 14 4.75 -34.44 11.77
N GLU A 15 5.31 -35.27 10.90
CA GLU A 15 6.34 -36.21 11.27
C GLU A 15 7.68 -35.49 11.42
N GLY A 16 8.21 -35.52 12.65
CA GLY A 16 9.55 -35.07 12.96
C GLY A 16 10.59 -36.05 12.41
N GLY A 17 11.27 -35.66 11.35
CA GLY A 17 12.44 -36.37 10.82
C GLY A 17 13.72 -35.71 11.32
N THR A 18 14.44 -36.37 12.23
CA THR A 18 15.82 -36.10 12.58
C THR A 18 16.73 -36.54 11.44
N GLY A 19 17.53 -35.63 10.91
CA GLY A 19 18.61 -35.98 9.96
C GLY A 19 18.66 -34.93 8.83
N GLY A 20 19.68 -34.06 8.89
CA GLY A 20 19.93 -33.07 7.86
C GLY A 20 20.15 -33.70 6.49
N VAL A 21 19.12 -33.73 5.72
CA VAL A 21 19.21 -33.79 4.27
C VAL A 21 18.74 -32.40 3.84
N PHE A 22 19.68 -31.60 3.39
CA PHE A 22 19.38 -30.40 2.62
C PHE A 22 18.26 -30.79 1.65
N ASP A 23 17.13 -30.13 1.71
CA ASP A 23 16.11 -30.34 0.70
C ASP A 23 16.62 -29.74 -0.63
N GLU A 24 17.56 -30.48 -1.22
CA GLU A 24 18.04 -30.23 -2.59
C GLU A 24 16.88 -30.15 -3.59
N ARG A 25 15.73 -30.73 -3.23
CA ARG A 25 14.52 -30.64 -4.06
C ARG A 25 13.91 -29.25 -4.04
N ALA A 26 13.84 -28.57 -2.89
CA ALA A 26 13.31 -27.21 -2.83
C ALA A 26 14.25 -26.21 -3.50
N ALA A 27 15.58 -26.35 -3.26
CA ALA A 27 16.59 -25.56 -3.96
C ALA A 27 16.65 -25.89 -5.46
N PHE A 28 16.46 -27.18 -5.82
CA PHE A 28 16.43 -27.63 -7.20
C PHE A 28 15.15 -27.19 -7.90
N MET A 29 14.00 -27.20 -7.24
CA MET A 29 12.74 -26.67 -7.81
C MET A 29 12.74 -25.16 -7.95
N ALA A 30 13.33 -24.40 -7.01
CA ALA A 30 13.53 -22.97 -7.15
C ALA A 30 14.53 -22.64 -8.30
N SER A 31 15.59 -23.46 -8.43
CA SER A 31 16.55 -23.35 -9.53
C SER A 31 15.95 -23.74 -10.88
N LEU A 32 15.05 -24.74 -10.92
CA LEU A 32 14.31 -25.13 -12.13
C LEU A 32 13.28 -24.07 -12.56
N SER A 33 12.60 -23.43 -11.63
CA SER A 33 11.69 -22.33 -11.94
C SER A 33 12.45 -21.15 -12.53
N TYR A 34 13.60 -20.80 -11.96
CA TYR A 34 14.48 -19.76 -12.49
C TYR A 34 15.07 -20.14 -13.86
N ALA A 35 15.49 -21.39 -14.03
CA ALA A 35 16.03 -21.90 -15.28
C ALA A 35 14.96 -22.03 -16.38
N MET A 36 13.70 -22.33 -16.05
CA MET A 36 12.60 -22.34 -17.00
C MET A 36 12.23 -20.93 -17.47
N CYS A 37 12.23 -19.93 -16.61
CA CYS A 37 11.99 -18.55 -17.01
C CYS A 37 13.11 -17.98 -17.89
N PHE A 38 14.37 -18.37 -17.65
CA PHE A 38 15.50 -17.91 -18.46
C PHE A 38 15.85 -18.85 -19.64
N GLY A 39 15.58 -20.16 -19.52
CA GLY A 39 15.98 -21.18 -20.51
C GLY A 39 15.10 -21.24 -21.75
N MET A 40 13.90 -20.67 -21.76
CA MET A 40 13.05 -20.61 -22.97
C MET A 40 13.54 -19.63 -24.04
N ARG A 41 14.61 -18.88 -23.78
CA ARG A 41 15.27 -18.06 -24.81
C ARG A 41 16.30 -18.79 -25.63
N MET A 42 16.66 -20.02 -25.27
CA MET A 42 17.52 -20.90 -26.07
C MET A 42 16.70 -22.12 -26.52
N GLY A 43 16.30 -22.12 -27.79
CA GLY A 43 15.45 -23.13 -28.39
C GLY A 43 15.92 -24.56 -28.18
N VAL A 44 15.26 -25.27 -27.31
CA VAL A 44 15.24 -26.73 -27.28
C VAL A 44 13.80 -27.15 -27.56
N ASN A 45 13.59 -27.64 -28.79
CA ASN A 45 12.34 -28.20 -29.26
C ASN A 45 12.13 -29.56 -28.55
N VAL A 46 11.37 -29.58 -27.49
CA VAL A 46 10.76 -30.81 -26.96
C VAL A 46 9.27 -30.58 -26.95
N GLY A 47 8.55 -31.34 -27.75
CA GLY A 47 7.13 -31.20 -28.09
C GLY A 47 6.13 -31.18 -26.95
N MET A 48 6.18 -30.16 -26.10
CA MET A 48 5.15 -29.78 -25.17
C MET A 48 4.66 -28.36 -25.52
N ARG A 49 3.37 -28.20 -25.53
CA ARG A 49 2.71 -26.91 -25.75
C ARG A 49 3.33 -25.89 -24.80
N ALA A 50 4.05 -24.92 -25.35
CA ALA A 50 4.59 -23.80 -24.60
C ALA A 50 3.41 -22.98 -24.05
N VAL A 51 3.24 -22.98 -22.74
CA VAL A 51 2.49 -21.94 -22.05
C VAL A 51 3.44 -20.73 -22.03
N VAL A 52 3.12 -19.72 -22.78
CA VAL A 52 3.81 -18.44 -22.71
C VAL A 52 3.44 -17.83 -21.38
N LEU A 53 4.29 -17.96 -20.38
CA LEU A 53 4.18 -17.21 -19.14
C LEU A 53 4.69 -15.80 -19.44
N ASP A 54 3.93 -14.80 -18.99
CA ASP A 54 4.29 -13.40 -19.11
C ASP A 54 5.62 -13.17 -18.37
N PRO A 55 6.63 -12.52 -18.98
CA PRO A 55 7.92 -12.26 -18.34
C PRO A 55 7.79 -11.46 -17.04
N ASP A 56 6.72 -10.69 -16.87
CA ASP A 56 6.42 -9.94 -15.64
C ASP A 56 5.91 -10.85 -14.50
N GLU A 57 5.27 -11.96 -14.80
CA GLU A 57 4.81 -12.96 -13.82
C GLU A 57 5.98 -13.78 -13.24
N CYS A 58 7.03 -14.01 -14.00
CA CYS A 58 8.25 -14.67 -13.52
C CYS A 58 9.10 -13.78 -12.61
N ALA A 59 9.05 -12.46 -12.79
CA ALA A 59 9.79 -11.51 -11.98
C ALA A 59 9.19 -11.31 -10.58
N THR A 60 7.89 -11.57 -10.41
CA THR A 60 7.18 -11.34 -9.14
C THR A 60 7.42 -12.43 -8.09
N ASP A 61 7.74 -13.66 -8.50
CA ASP A 61 7.94 -14.76 -7.55
C ASP A 61 9.41 -14.96 -7.10
N ALA A 62 10.39 -14.42 -7.82
CA ALA A 62 11.81 -14.55 -7.48
C ALA A 62 12.29 -13.55 -6.43
N ALA A 63 11.40 -12.69 -5.94
CA ALA A 63 11.80 -11.56 -5.13
C ALA A 63 11.65 -11.80 -3.64
N ALA A 64 12.78 -11.75 -2.99
CA ALA A 64 12.98 -11.28 -1.62
C ALA A 64 12.40 -12.16 -0.50
N ALA A 65 12.68 -13.45 -0.52
CA ALA A 65 12.62 -14.24 0.70
C ALA A 65 13.98 -14.20 1.42
N THR A 66 14.00 -13.85 2.69
CA THR A 66 15.20 -13.88 3.53
C THR A 66 15.15 -15.11 4.43
N SER A 67 16.21 -15.92 4.45
CA SER A 67 16.34 -17.02 5.38
C SER A 67 16.95 -16.54 6.70
N VAL A 68 16.36 -16.94 7.81
CA VAL A 68 16.85 -16.65 9.18
C VAL A 68 17.04 -17.99 9.89
N GLN A 69 18.13 -18.14 10.67
CA GLN A 69 18.29 -19.27 11.57
C GLN A 69 17.51 -19.01 12.86
N ALA A 70 16.56 -19.87 13.15
CA ALA A 70 15.89 -19.87 14.44
C ALA A 70 16.85 -20.35 15.54
N SER A 71 16.53 -20.04 16.80
CA SER A 71 17.35 -20.40 17.96
C SER A 71 17.55 -21.92 18.16
N ASP A 72 16.77 -22.75 17.50
CA ASP A 72 16.88 -24.20 17.46
C ASP A 72 17.74 -24.75 16.30
N GLY A 73 18.35 -23.86 15.49
CA GLY A 73 19.17 -24.21 14.34
C GLY A 73 18.39 -24.49 13.06
N THR A 74 17.05 -24.39 13.08
CA THR A 74 16.22 -24.49 11.87
C THR A 74 16.32 -23.23 11.02
N THR A 75 16.39 -23.39 9.69
CA THR A 75 16.34 -22.25 8.76
C THR A 75 14.87 -21.90 8.46
N VAL A 76 14.44 -20.71 8.84
CA VAL A 76 13.11 -20.19 8.55
C VAL A 76 13.21 -19.23 7.37
N VAL A 77 12.37 -19.41 6.38
CA VAL A 77 12.25 -18.48 5.24
C VAL A 77 11.16 -17.45 5.57
N VAL A 78 11.59 -16.20 5.70
CA VAL A 78 10.68 -15.07 5.94
C VAL A 78 10.43 -14.36 4.62
N LYS A 79 9.18 -14.27 4.21
CA LYS A 79 8.73 -13.52 3.03
C LYS A 79 7.66 -12.52 3.46
N VAL A 80 7.84 -11.24 3.13
CA VAL A 80 6.86 -10.16 3.35
C VAL A 80 6.39 -9.67 1.99
N THR A 81 5.09 -9.65 1.78
CA THR A 81 4.47 -9.21 0.53
C THR A 81 4.00 -7.75 0.60
N ALA A 82 3.77 -7.14 -0.57
CA ALA A 82 3.18 -5.79 -0.64
C ALA A 82 1.79 -5.72 0.03
N ALA A 83 1.01 -6.80 -0.04
CA ALA A 83 -0.30 -6.89 0.61
C ALA A 83 -0.19 -6.88 2.15
N ASP A 84 0.79 -7.59 2.71
CA ASP A 84 1.05 -7.60 4.16
C ASP A 84 1.40 -6.18 4.63
N VAL A 85 2.29 -5.49 3.91
CA VAL A 85 2.68 -4.12 4.25
C VAL A 85 1.50 -3.14 4.09
N SER A 86 0.70 -3.25 3.03
CA SER A 86 -0.51 -2.43 2.88
C SER A 86 -1.48 -2.59 4.03
N THR A 87 -1.64 -3.81 4.53
CA THR A 87 -2.52 -4.09 5.68
C THR A 87 -1.97 -3.47 6.98
N LEU A 88 -0.66 -3.52 7.19
CA LEU A 88 -0.01 -2.90 8.35
C LEU A 88 -0.02 -1.37 8.28
N LEU A 89 -0.01 -0.80 7.08
CA LEU A 89 -0.12 0.65 6.81
C LEU A 89 -1.58 1.13 6.77
N ALA A 90 -2.50 0.51 7.49
CA ALA A 90 -3.94 0.82 7.43
C ALA A 90 -4.27 2.30 7.64
N GLU A 91 -3.52 3.01 8.49
CA GLU A 91 -3.66 4.46 8.72
C GLU A 91 -3.13 5.31 7.53
N GLY A 92 -2.34 4.72 6.64
CA GLY A 92 -1.71 5.42 5.51
C GLY A 92 -0.77 6.54 5.93
N SER A 93 -0.60 7.54 5.07
CA SER A 93 0.18 8.75 5.37
C SER A 93 -0.65 9.85 6.03
N GLY A 94 -1.95 9.60 6.22
CA GLY A 94 -2.90 10.61 6.70
C GLY A 94 -3.26 11.63 5.63
N ILE A 95 -4.23 12.48 5.93
CA ILE A 95 -4.64 13.61 5.08
C ILE A 95 -5.06 14.78 5.96
N THR A 96 -4.49 15.94 5.70
CA THR A 96 -4.87 17.19 6.34
C THR A 96 -5.23 18.22 5.29
N ARG A 97 -6.24 19.03 5.57
CA ARG A 97 -6.71 20.10 4.69
C ARG A 97 -6.90 21.42 5.40
N GLN A 98 -6.78 22.50 4.66
CA GLN A 98 -7.09 23.85 5.09
C GLN A 98 -7.97 24.55 4.06
N PRO A 99 -9.14 25.08 4.49
CA PRO A 99 -9.68 25.15 5.85
C PRO A 99 -10.15 23.78 6.37
N PRO A 100 -10.08 23.52 7.68
CA PRO A 100 -10.50 22.24 8.27
C PRO A 100 -12.03 22.13 8.45
N GLY A 101 -12.76 23.24 8.33
CA GLY A 101 -14.21 23.31 8.55
C GLY A 101 -15.05 22.62 7.47
N PRO A 102 -16.38 22.56 7.64
CA PRO A 102 -17.28 21.86 6.71
C PRO A 102 -17.47 22.58 5.38
N GLU A 103 -16.93 23.77 5.22
CA GLU A 103 -17.08 24.60 4.02
C GLU A 103 -15.75 25.01 3.43
N VAL A 104 -15.67 24.97 2.11
CA VAL A 104 -14.55 25.43 1.30
C VAL A 104 -15.07 26.50 0.34
N LEU A 105 -14.40 27.64 0.29
CA LEU A 105 -14.81 28.74 -0.57
C LEU A 105 -14.42 28.47 -2.02
N LEU A 106 -15.39 28.68 -2.89
CA LEU A 106 -15.19 28.64 -4.33
C LEU A 106 -14.06 29.63 -4.74
N THR A 107 -13.22 29.23 -5.68
CA THR A 107 -12.09 30.02 -6.24
C THR A 107 -10.97 30.39 -5.25
N LYS A 108 -11.05 29.94 -4.00
CA LYS A 108 -9.96 30.08 -3.03
C LYS A 108 -9.07 28.85 -3.04
N ASP A 109 -7.85 29.02 -2.57
CA ASP A 109 -6.92 27.90 -2.45
C ASP A 109 -7.39 26.94 -1.37
N PHE A 110 -7.68 25.72 -1.79
CA PHE A 110 -7.89 24.58 -0.91
C PHE A 110 -6.55 23.89 -0.76
N ILE A 111 -5.99 23.96 0.43
CA ILE A 111 -4.63 23.47 0.74
C ILE A 111 -4.75 22.06 1.30
N VAL A 112 -3.91 21.15 0.82
CA VAL A 112 -3.82 19.79 1.36
C VAL A 112 -2.37 19.42 1.60
N TYR A 113 -2.14 18.56 2.56
CA TYR A 113 -0.84 17.97 2.85
C TYR A 113 -0.98 16.66 3.60
N THR A 114 0.10 15.88 3.59
CA THR A 114 0.20 14.57 4.23
C THR A 114 1.58 14.40 4.86
N SER A 115 1.79 13.33 5.67
CA SER A 115 3.11 13.05 6.22
C SER A 115 4.02 12.41 5.17
N PRO A 116 5.24 12.93 4.97
CA PRO A 116 6.29 12.28 4.19
C PRO A 116 7.11 11.27 4.97
N ASP A 117 6.82 11.07 6.25
CA ASP A 117 7.67 10.32 7.16
C ASP A 117 7.69 8.83 6.82
N THR A 118 8.88 8.23 6.95
CA THR A 118 9.03 6.78 6.91
C THR A 118 8.35 6.17 8.12
N GLN A 119 7.42 5.23 7.89
CA GLN A 119 6.77 4.48 8.95
C GLN A 119 7.58 3.23 9.28
N VAL A 120 7.77 2.98 10.57
CA VAL A 120 8.45 1.79 11.09
C VAL A 120 7.40 0.91 11.75
N LEU A 121 7.23 -0.28 11.20
CA LEU A 121 6.21 -1.24 11.60
C LEU A 121 6.89 -2.52 12.07
N THR A 122 6.29 -3.21 13.03
CA THR A 122 6.75 -4.53 13.48
C THR A 122 5.62 -5.55 13.33
N THR A 123 5.99 -6.74 12.90
CA THR A 123 5.06 -7.87 12.79
C THR A 123 5.80 -9.17 13.05
N THR A 124 5.07 -10.28 13.20
CA THR A 124 5.66 -11.60 13.35
C THR A 124 5.29 -12.46 12.16
N VAL A 125 6.30 -12.99 11.46
CA VAL A 125 6.14 -13.89 10.32
C VAL A 125 6.83 -15.21 10.65
N ALA A 126 6.09 -16.31 10.59
CA ALA A 126 6.59 -17.65 10.93
C ALA A 126 7.34 -17.73 12.28
N GLY A 127 6.85 -17.00 13.29
CA GLY A 127 7.46 -16.96 14.64
C GLY A 127 8.67 -16.03 14.77
N THR A 128 9.10 -15.38 13.68
CA THR A 128 10.21 -14.42 13.68
C THR A 128 9.67 -12.99 13.66
N GLU A 129 10.16 -12.14 14.55
CA GLU A 129 9.87 -10.70 14.52
C GLU A 129 10.51 -10.06 13.30
N VAL A 130 9.75 -9.22 12.61
CA VAL A 130 10.16 -8.54 11.38
C VAL A 130 9.89 -7.04 11.55
N THR A 131 10.93 -6.24 11.35
CA THR A 131 10.82 -4.78 11.27
C THR A 131 10.67 -4.35 9.81
N ILE A 132 9.69 -3.52 9.52
CA ILE A 132 9.38 -3.01 8.18
C ILE A 132 9.56 -1.49 8.19
N HIS A 133 10.32 -0.97 7.22
CA HIS A 133 10.45 0.46 6.96
C HIS A 133 9.71 0.79 5.67
N ALA A 134 8.63 1.55 5.75
CA ALA A 134 7.83 1.97 4.60
C ALA A 134 7.96 3.48 4.40
N THR A 135 8.41 3.90 3.22
CA THR A 135 8.62 5.30 2.86
C THR A 135 7.68 5.68 1.72
N PRO A 136 6.88 6.75 1.85
CA PRO A 136 6.02 7.22 0.79
C PRO A 136 6.86 7.78 -0.36
N THR A 137 6.44 7.52 -1.60
CA THR A 137 7.18 7.91 -2.80
C THR A 137 6.39 8.77 -3.76
N SER A 138 5.05 8.66 -3.72
CA SER A 138 4.17 9.39 -4.61
C SER A 138 2.78 9.51 -4.00
N TYR A 139 2.08 10.60 -4.31
CA TYR A 139 0.79 10.98 -3.78
C TYR A 139 -0.15 11.29 -4.94
N THR A 140 -1.26 10.57 -5.03
CA THR A 140 -2.32 10.82 -6.02
C THR A 140 -3.56 11.35 -5.30
N TRP A 141 -3.88 12.59 -5.55
CA TRP A 141 -5.01 13.32 -4.99
C TRP A 141 -6.19 13.30 -5.95
N ASN A 142 -7.31 12.75 -5.53
CA ASN A 142 -8.60 12.89 -6.19
C ASN A 142 -9.40 13.96 -5.45
N TRP A 143 -9.72 15.06 -6.15
CA TRP A 143 -10.31 16.23 -5.53
C TRP A 143 -11.82 16.12 -5.29
N GLY A 144 -12.47 15.07 -5.80
CA GLY A 144 -13.91 14.88 -5.68
C GLY A 144 -14.74 15.69 -6.67
N ASP A 145 -14.11 16.46 -7.54
CA ASP A 145 -14.73 17.23 -8.63
C ASP A 145 -14.51 16.61 -10.01
N GLY A 146 -13.96 15.39 -10.05
CA GLY A 146 -13.61 14.66 -11.26
C GLY A 146 -12.17 14.92 -11.73
N THR A 147 -11.41 15.73 -11.01
CA THR A 147 -9.98 15.98 -11.34
C THR A 147 -9.06 15.28 -10.36
N THR A 148 -7.83 14.98 -10.83
CA THR A 148 -6.79 14.32 -10.04
C THR A 148 -5.45 15.01 -10.24
N THR A 149 -4.59 14.91 -9.22
CA THR A 149 -3.19 15.40 -9.27
C THR A 149 -2.27 14.34 -8.70
N THR A 150 -1.21 13.97 -9.42
CA THR A 150 -0.17 13.07 -8.92
C THR A 150 1.13 13.86 -8.76
N THR A 151 1.78 13.71 -7.60
CA THR A 151 3.00 14.44 -7.23
C THR A 151 3.87 13.62 -6.29
N THR A 152 5.13 13.98 -6.17
CA THR A 152 6.04 13.48 -5.12
C THR A 152 6.12 14.44 -3.93
N ASP A 153 5.50 15.63 -4.04
CA ASP A 153 5.42 16.62 -2.98
C ASP A 153 4.29 16.23 -2.01
N PRO A 154 4.55 16.06 -0.72
CA PRO A 154 3.55 15.76 0.29
C PRO A 154 2.59 16.94 0.58
N GLY A 155 2.89 18.13 0.05
CA GLY A 155 2.23 19.37 0.43
C GLY A 155 2.78 19.95 1.73
N ALA A 156 2.38 21.18 2.04
CA ALA A 156 2.74 21.86 3.28
C ALA A 156 1.58 22.76 3.75
N PRO A 157 1.47 23.01 5.08
CA PRO A 157 0.46 23.91 5.63
C PRO A 157 0.74 25.38 5.26
N TRP A 158 -0.32 26.18 5.30
CA TRP A 158 -0.18 27.63 5.21
C TRP A 158 0.78 28.15 6.32
N PRO A 159 1.68 29.14 6.06
CA PRO A 159 1.82 29.95 4.83
C PRO A 159 2.77 29.35 3.79
N ASN A 160 3.30 28.15 3.98
CA ASN A 160 4.30 27.53 3.10
C ASN A 160 3.68 26.45 2.20
N GLN A 161 2.40 26.57 1.85
CA GLN A 161 1.70 25.60 1.06
C GLN A 161 2.33 25.40 -0.31
N THR A 162 2.54 24.15 -0.68
CA THR A 162 3.11 23.76 -1.98
C THR A 162 2.06 23.09 -2.86
N LEU A 163 1.01 22.54 -2.26
CA LEU A 163 -0.05 21.83 -2.97
C LEU A 163 -1.41 22.45 -2.67
N THR A 164 -2.07 22.96 -3.73
CA THR A 164 -3.38 23.59 -3.63
C THR A 164 -4.29 23.13 -4.76
N HIS A 165 -5.59 23.20 -4.53
CA HIS A 165 -6.61 23.01 -5.53
C HIS A 165 -7.64 24.17 -5.48
N ARG A 166 -8.23 24.53 -6.62
CA ARG A 166 -9.27 25.55 -6.72
C ARG A 166 -10.51 24.99 -7.37
N TYR A 167 -11.57 24.92 -6.61
CA TYR A 167 -12.87 24.52 -7.12
C TYR A 167 -13.50 25.62 -7.98
N THR A 168 -14.14 25.22 -9.07
CA THR A 168 -14.78 26.13 -10.02
C THR A 168 -16.30 26.10 -9.96
N ARG A 169 -16.88 25.15 -9.23
CA ARG A 169 -18.32 24.96 -9.07
C ARG A 169 -18.66 24.66 -7.61
N THR A 170 -19.85 25.08 -7.18
CA THR A 170 -20.38 24.69 -5.87
C THR A 170 -20.81 23.23 -5.90
N ALA A 171 -20.63 22.53 -4.78
CA ALA A 171 -21.03 21.14 -4.60
C ALA A 171 -21.26 20.86 -3.12
N THR A 172 -21.97 19.78 -2.81
CA THR A 172 -22.23 19.31 -1.46
C THR A 172 -21.60 17.93 -1.27
N ASP A 173 -21.24 17.61 -0.02
CA ASP A 173 -20.71 16.30 0.37
C ASP A 173 -19.49 15.83 -0.45
N VAL A 174 -18.64 16.78 -0.81
CA VAL A 174 -17.40 16.49 -1.53
C VAL A 174 -16.40 15.85 -0.59
N THR A 175 -15.68 14.83 -1.05
CA THR A 175 -14.55 14.22 -0.35
C THR A 175 -13.31 14.28 -1.21
N THR A 176 -12.19 14.62 -0.62
CA THR A 176 -10.86 14.45 -1.25
C THR A 176 -10.26 13.14 -0.81
N THR A 177 -9.77 12.37 -1.77
CA THR A 177 -9.12 11.08 -1.51
C THR A 177 -7.65 11.16 -1.90
N LEU A 178 -6.78 10.70 -1.01
CA LEU A 178 -5.34 10.56 -1.24
C LEU A 178 -5.00 9.08 -1.38
N THR A 179 -4.39 8.72 -2.49
CA THR A 179 -3.71 7.42 -2.65
C THR A 179 -2.21 7.65 -2.54
N THR A 180 -1.60 7.06 -1.52
CA THR A 180 -0.14 7.12 -1.31
C THR A 180 0.50 5.84 -1.79
N THR A 181 1.54 5.96 -2.62
CA THR A 181 2.37 4.84 -3.06
C THR A 181 3.62 4.78 -2.19
N TRP A 182 3.96 3.57 -1.74
CA TRP A 182 5.06 3.34 -0.82
C TRP A 182 6.11 2.42 -1.42
N LYS A 183 7.36 2.60 -0.96
CA LYS A 183 8.42 1.59 -1.04
C LYS A 183 8.72 1.10 0.36
N ALA A 184 8.92 -0.20 0.50
CA ALA A 184 9.23 -0.79 1.80
C ALA A 184 10.42 -1.74 1.74
N THR A 185 11.11 -1.84 2.87
CA THR A 185 12.11 -2.88 3.15
C THR A 185 11.71 -3.56 4.44
N TYR A 186 12.09 -4.82 4.60
CA TYR A 186 11.89 -5.56 5.83
C TYR A 186 13.18 -6.21 6.31
N THR A 187 13.31 -6.32 7.62
CA THR A 187 14.47 -6.92 8.29
C THR A 187 13.96 -7.90 9.33
N PRO A 188 14.06 -9.20 9.10
CA PRO A 188 13.79 -10.20 10.14
C PRO A 188 14.83 -10.11 11.26
N ASN A 189 14.42 -10.40 12.48
CA ASN A 189 15.36 -10.47 13.60
C ASN A 189 16.45 -11.51 13.33
N GLY A 190 17.71 -11.08 13.38
CA GLY A 190 18.89 -11.90 13.03
C GLY A 190 19.12 -12.09 11.52
N GLY A 191 18.31 -11.45 10.66
CA GLY A 191 18.42 -11.54 9.20
C GLY A 191 18.93 -10.26 8.52
N THR A 192 18.93 -10.27 7.20
CA THR A 192 19.33 -9.14 6.35
C THR A 192 18.14 -8.33 5.89
N THR A 193 18.35 -7.03 5.68
CA THR A 193 17.34 -6.14 5.12
C THR A 193 17.08 -6.49 3.65
N THR A 194 15.81 -6.67 3.32
CA THR A 194 15.35 -7.10 2.00
C THR A 194 14.24 -6.18 1.50
N PRO A 195 14.22 -5.76 0.22
CA PRO A 195 13.14 -4.96 -0.32
C PRO A 195 11.85 -5.78 -0.46
N VAL A 196 10.71 -5.14 -0.17
CA VAL A 196 9.39 -5.68 -0.48
C VAL A 196 9.11 -5.45 -1.97
N VAL A 197 8.72 -6.51 -2.67
CA VAL A 197 8.40 -6.45 -4.10
C VAL A 197 6.92 -6.22 -4.31
N GLY A 198 6.60 -5.46 -5.35
CA GLY A 198 5.25 -5.09 -5.71
C GLY A 198 4.91 -3.65 -5.33
N THR A 199 3.74 -3.21 -5.77
CA THR A 199 3.23 -1.87 -5.47
C THR A 199 2.47 -1.88 -4.15
N ILE A 200 2.88 -1.03 -3.23
CA ILE A 200 2.22 -0.85 -1.94
C ILE A 200 1.46 0.48 -2.01
N THR A 201 0.17 0.46 -1.78
CA THR A 201 -0.67 1.66 -1.78
C THR A 201 -1.56 1.69 -0.55
N THR A 202 -1.83 2.90 -0.06
CA THR A 202 -2.82 3.18 0.98
C THR A 202 -3.74 4.30 0.52
N THR A 203 -4.95 4.35 1.07
CA THR A 203 -5.93 5.35 0.71
C THR A 203 -6.46 6.03 1.97
N ASN A 204 -6.42 7.36 1.98
CA ASN A 204 -7.03 8.20 2.99
C ASN A 204 -8.12 9.08 2.35
N THR A 205 -9.21 9.34 3.07
CA THR A 205 -10.32 10.17 2.59
C THR A 205 -10.67 11.20 3.66
N THR A 206 -10.90 12.44 3.23
CA THR A 206 -11.35 13.51 4.15
C THR A 206 -12.77 13.25 4.63
N THR A 207 -13.15 13.88 5.75
CA THR A 207 -14.56 14.08 6.05
C THR A 207 -15.21 14.90 4.93
N PRO A 208 -16.50 14.65 4.59
CA PRO A 208 -17.21 15.42 3.59
C PRO A 208 -17.25 16.92 3.93
N TYR A 209 -17.25 17.76 2.90
CA TYR A 209 -17.37 19.22 3.00
C TYR A 209 -18.13 19.79 1.82
N ASN A 210 -18.62 21.02 1.97
CA ASN A 210 -19.38 21.72 0.95
C ASN A 210 -18.51 22.79 0.28
N ILE A 211 -18.61 22.91 -1.03
CA ILE A 211 -18.00 24.00 -1.80
C ILE A 211 -19.06 25.09 -1.95
N VAL A 212 -18.83 26.22 -1.31
CA VAL A 212 -19.79 27.32 -1.22
C VAL A 212 -19.26 28.59 -1.89
N ARG A 213 -20.17 29.40 -2.37
CA ARG A 213 -19.90 30.74 -2.89
C ARG A 213 -20.26 31.78 -1.82
N THR A 214 -19.31 32.65 -1.50
CA THR A 214 -19.62 33.84 -0.68
C THR A 214 -20.20 34.93 -1.58
N ILE A 215 -21.37 35.42 -1.25
CA ILE A 215 -21.97 36.59 -1.86
C ILE A 215 -21.88 37.70 -0.82
N THR A 216 -21.17 38.77 -1.13
CA THR A 216 -21.12 39.95 -0.28
C THR A 216 -22.13 40.96 -0.82
N TYR A 217 -23.11 41.31 0.00
CA TYR A 217 -24.01 42.42 -0.27
C TYR A 217 -23.41 43.65 0.38
N LEU A 218 -23.22 44.71 -0.41
CA LEU A 218 -23.00 46.04 0.12
C LEU A 218 -24.35 46.58 0.56
N THR A 219 -24.59 46.63 1.85
CA THR A 219 -25.73 47.36 2.40
C THR A 219 -25.25 48.79 2.65
N ASP A 220 -25.74 49.73 1.88
CA ASP A 220 -25.56 51.14 2.17
C ASP A 220 -26.50 51.53 3.29
N GLN A 221 -25.97 51.74 4.50
CA GLN A 221 -26.75 52.24 5.63
C GLN A 221 -27.36 53.61 5.38
N ALA A 222 -26.85 54.36 4.42
CA ALA A 222 -27.40 55.67 4.03
C ALA A 222 -28.76 55.54 3.30
N GLU A 223 -28.96 54.46 2.50
CA GLU A 223 -30.26 54.23 1.84
C GLU A 223 -31.38 53.92 2.87
N THR A 224 -31.03 53.17 3.93
CA THR A 224 -32.01 52.86 4.98
C THR A 224 -32.42 54.06 5.81
N GLN A 225 -31.58 55.11 5.89
CA GLN A 225 -31.89 56.37 6.59
C GLN A 225 -32.68 57.34 5.73
N GLN A 226 -32.74 57.16 4.41
CA GLN A 226 -33.48 58.03 3.49
C GLN A 226 -34.90 57.56 3.17
N GLY A 227 -35.32 56.41 3.75
CA GLY A 227 -36.70 55.98 3.70
C GLY A 227 -37.21 55.57 2.31
N HIS A 228 -36.33 55.04 1.45
CA HIS A 228 -36.73 54.43 0.16
C HIS A 228 -36.84 52.92 0.27
#